data_e9a4c820bfaeec723fa6787d83d8576f
#
_entry.id   e9a4c820bfaeec723fa6787d83d8576f
#
_cell.length_a   1.000
_cell.length_b   1.000
_cell.length_c   1.000
_cell.angle_alpha   90.00
_cell.angle_beta   90.00
_cell.angle_gamma   90.00
#
_symmetry.space_group_name_H-M   'P 1'
#
loop_
_entity.id
_entity.type
_entity.pdbx_description
1 polymer ?
#
loop_
_entity_poly.entity_id
_entity_poly.type
_entity_poly.pdbx_seq_one_letter_code
_entity_poly.pdbx_strand_id
1 'polypeptide(L)'
;MREHDPSRRTLLRRGAAALAATTALAGCSGGDDDPATESFDGELVEVGPNGQNVFSPGTNDPLTIDAGTTVRWVWRSANHNIVVRDQPADADWAGEPDIYHTDHTYEYTFEVPGEYHYVCEPHEGMGMVADIVVE
;
A
#
# COMPACT_ATOMS: atom_id res chain seq x y z
N MET A 1 -6.70 17.78 29.31
CA MET A 1 -6.62 17.87 29.84
C MET A 1 -6.15 17.77 29.94
N ARG A 2 -6.09 17.91 29.31
CA ARG A 2 -5.79 18.02 29.53
C ARG A 2 -5.26 17.71 29.41
N GLU A 3 -5.41 17.61 28.97
CA GLU A 3 -5.03 17.56 29.27
C GLU A 3 -4.47 17.33 29.22
N HIS A 4 -4.36 17.81 28.99
CA HIS A 4 -3.96 17.83 29.41
C HIS A 4 -3.47 17.57 29.71
N ASP A 5 -3.73 17.25 29.12
CA ASP A 5 -3.50 17.18 29.74
C ASP A 5 -2.89 16.87 30.10
N PRO A 6 -2.73 16.96 30.22
CA PRO A 6 -2.35 16.59 30.65
C PRO A 6 -2.02 16.02 30.98
N SER A 7 -2.30 15.99 30.98
CA SER A 7 -2.29 15.36 31.29
C SER A 7 -2.20 14.72 31.26
N ARG A 8 -2.38 14.89 31.05
CA ARG A 8 -2.65 14.21 31.07
C ARG A 8 -2.00 13.56 30.73
N ARG A 9 -1.74 13.89 30.75
CA ARG A 9 -1.35 13.32 30.58
C ARG A 9 -0.60 12.53 30.88
N THR A 10 -0.41 12.62 31.31
CA THR A 10 0.03 11.75 31.67
C THR A 10 0.09 10.90 32.15
N LEU A 11 -0.30 10.80 32.26
CA LEU A 11 -0.67 9.74 32.66
C LEU A 11 -0.62 8.92 32.26
N LEU A 12 -0.67 9.02 31.83
CA LEU A 12 -0.93 7.98 31.44
C LEU A 12 -0.09 7.43 30.96
N ARG A 13 0.66 7.65 30.82
CA ARG A 13 1.37 6.94 30.38
C ARG A 13 1.97 5.97 30.85
N ARG A 14 2.12 5.89 31.42
CA ARG A 14 2.57 5.02 31.93
C ARG A 14 2.17 3.87 31.72
N GLY A 15 1.82 3.75 31.99
CA GLY A 15 1.40 2.68 31.84
C GLY A 15 1.48 2.04 30.78
N ALA A 16 1.46 2.45 30.55
CA ALA A 16 1.33 1.85 29.61
C ALA A 16 2.13 1.00 29.26
N ALA A 17 2.64 1.29 29.39
CA ALA A 17 3.39 0.60 28.97
C ALA A 17 3.18 -0.66 28.97
N ALA A 18 3.08 -0.84 29.36
CA ALA A 18 2.90 -1.93 29.42
C ALA A 18 2.50 -2.76 28.63
N LEU A 19 2.38 -2.61 28.64
CA LEU A 19 1.86 -3.42 28.09
C LEU A 19 2.22 -4.03 27.15
N ALA A 20 2.52 -3.65 27.12
CA ALA A 20 2.77 -4.04 26.21
C ALA A 20 3.02 -5.18 25.91
N ALA A 21 3.31 -5.14 25.94
CA ALA A 21 3.57 -6.05 25.67
C ALA A 21 2.96 -6.96 25.22
N THR A 22 2.77 -7.16 25.38
CA THR A 22 2.18 -8.04 25.13
C THR A 22 1.95 -8.35 24.05
N THR A 23 1.94 -8.09 23.96
CA THR A 23 1.59 -8.38 23.01
C THR A 23 2.08 -9.03 22.15
N ALA A 24 2.59 -8.81 22.08
CA ALA A 24 3.05 -9.29 21.17
C ALA A 24 2.78 -10.47 20.88
N LEU A 25 2.74 -10.70 21.10
CA LEU A 25 2.49 -11.71 20.79
C LEU A 25 1.88 -12.11 20.05
N ALA A 26 1.66 -11.81 20.35
CA ALA A 26 0.82 -12.23 19.80
C ALA A 26 1.05 -12.38 18.64
N GLY A 27 1.29 -11.64 18.42
CA GLY A 27 1.29 -11.66 17.25
C GLY A 27 1.64 -12.72 16.72
N CYS A 28 2.18 -12.93 17.12
CA CYS A 28 2.57 -13.80 16.49
C CYS A 28 1.78 -14.71 16.14
N SER A 29 1.20 -14.85 16.77
CA SER A 29 0.41 -15.69 16.36
C SER A 29 0.18 -15.61 15.11
N GLY A 30 0.39 -14.74 14.76
CA GLY A 30 0.04 -14.76 13.64
C GLY A 30 0.84 -15.45 12.80
N GLY A 31 1.33 -16.29 12.97
CA GLY A 31 2.09 -16.99 12.08
C GLY A 31 1.59 -17.04 10.72
N ASP A 32 0.38 -16.83 10.53
CA ASP A 32 -0.15 -16.88 9.21
C ASP A 32 0.02 -15.55 8.49
N ASP A 33 0.71 -14.61 9.04
CA ASP A 33 0.89 -13.34 8.39
C ASP A 33 1.74 -13.46 7.16
N ASP A 34 1.32 -12.78 6.12
CA ASP A 34 2.06 -12.67 4.88
C ASP A 34 3.19 -11.67 5.10
N PRO A 35 4.45 -12.06 4.92
CA PRO A 35 5.54 -11.10 5.13
C PRO A 35 5.41 -9.84 4.30
N ALA A 36 4.77 -9.91 3.14
CA ALA A 36 4.65 -8.74 2.28
C ALA A 36 3.75 -7.68 2.89
N THR A 37 2.88 -8.03 3.82
CA THR A 37 1.96 -7.09 4.44
C THR A 37 2.30 -6.79 5.88
N GLU A 38 3.30 -7.47 6.43
CA GLU A 38 3.60 -7.36 7.85
C GLU A 38 4.25 -6.03 8.15
N SER A 39 3.79 -5.36 9.19
CA SER A 39 4.41 -4.15 9.72
C SER A 39 4.56 -3.02 8.71
N PHE A 40 3.68 -2.95 7.76
CA PHE A 40 3.76 -1.91 6.75
C PHE A 40 2.77 -0.79 7.06
N ASP A 41 3.26 0.43 7.12
CA ASP A 41 2.46 1.59 7.49
C ASP A 41 1.82 2.30 6.33
N GLY A 42 2.13 1.95 5.12
CA GLY A 42 1.59 2.63 3.95
C GLY A 42 0.32 1.98 3.45
N GLU A 43 0.04 2.20 2.19
CA GLU A 43 -1.13 1.62 1.54
C GLU A 43 -0.72 0.39 0.76
N LEU A 44 -1.57 -0.62 0.79
CA LEU A 44 -1.33 -1.87 0.07
C LEU A 44 -2.21 -1.95 -1.15
N VAL A 45 -1.64 -2.40 -2.26
CA VAL A 45 -2.40 -2.71 -3.47
C VAL A 45 -2.08 -4.15 -3.83
N GLU A 46 -3.11 -4.94 -4.01
CA GLU A 46 -2.92 -6.31 -4.48
C GLU A 46 -2.95 -6.35 -5.99
N VAL A 47 -2.00 -7.05 -6.57
CA VAL A 47 -1.88 -7.18 -8.02
C VAL A 47 -2.39 -8.57 -8.40
N GLY A 48 -3.52 -8.60 -9.07
CA GLY A 48 -4.12 -9.86 -9.51
C GLY A 48 -4.68 -10.72 -8.38
N PRO A 49 -5.45 -10.13 -7.42
CA PRO A 49 -5.97 -10.96 -6.33
C PRO A 49 -6.92 -12.01 -6.88
N ASN A 50 -6.84 -13.21 -6.35
CA ASN A 50 -7.66 -14.34 -6.77
C ASN A 50 -7.51 -14.67 -8.24
N GLY A 51 -6.38 -14.31 -8.85
CA GLY A 51 -6.16 -14.55 -10.26
C GLY A 51 -6.91 -13.60 -11.17
N GLN A 52 -7.53 -12.57 -10.63
CA GLN A 52 -8.28 -11.61 -11.43
C GLN A 52 -7.34 -10.58 -12.05
N ASN A 53 -7.78 -10.00 -13.14
CA ASN A 53 -6.97 -8.99 -13.84
C ASN A 53 -7.35 -7.61 -13.35
N VAL A 54 -7.02 -7.35 -12.08
CA VAL A 54 -7.31 -6.07 -11.43
C VAL A 54 -6.20 -5.70 -10.47
N PHE A 55 -6.13 -4.41 -10.16
CA PHE A 55 -5.36 -3.90 -9.02
C PHE A 55 -6.38 -3.53 -7.95
N SER A 56 -6.19 -4.00 -6.73
CA SER A 56 -7.16 -3.76 -5.67
C SER A 56 -6.46 -3.14 -4.46
N PRO A 57 -6.78 -1.90 -4.11
CA PRO A 57 -7.64 -0.94 -4.81
C PRO A 57 -6.96 -0.37 -6.06
N GLY A 58 -7.72 0.28 -6.90
CA GLY A 58 -7.20 0.98 -8.06
C GLY A 58 -8.04 0.77 -9.31
N THR A 59 -8.41 -0.47 -9.61
CA THR A 59 -9.15 -0.75 -10.85
C THR A 59 -10.59 -0.31 -10.74
N ASN A 60 -11.27 -0.69 -9.68
CA ASN A 60 -12.69 -0.34 -9.53
C ASN A 60 -12.88 0.99 -8.82
N ASP A 61 -12.02 1.26 -7.86
CA ASP A 61 -12.05 2.51 -7.12
C ASP A 61 -10.64 3.08 -7.07
N PRO A 62 -10.45 4.35 -7.39
CA PRO A 62 -9.13 4.94 -7.28
C PRO A 62 -8.61 4.86 -5.86
N LEU A 63 -7.31 4.71 -5.72
CA LEU A 63 -6.67 4.81 -4.41
C LEU A 63 -6.33 6.27 -4.17
N THR A 64 -6.87 6.85 -3.11
CA THR A 64 -6.60 8.23 -2.75
C THR A 64 -5.65 8.26 -1.56
N ILE A 65 -4.55 8.97 -1.69
CA ILE A 65 -3.53 9.03 -0.65
C ILE A 65 -3.04 10.47 -0.51
N ASP A 66 -2.38 10.74 0.60
CA ASP A 66 -1.70 12.02 0.79
C ASP A 66 -0.30 11.97 0.22
N ALA A 67 0.20 13.11 -0.22
CA ALA A 67 1.60 13.20 -0.66
C ALA A 67 2.50 12.74 0.48
N GLY A 68 3.51 11.96 0.14
CA GLY A 68 4.41 11.37 1.12
C GLY A 68 4.04 9.96 1.52
N THR A 69 2.92 9.44 1.03
CA THR A 69 2.49 8.09 1.35
C THR A 69 3.26 7.07 0.51
N THR A 70 3.68 5.99 1.14
CA THR A 70 4.32 4.88 0.44
C THR A 70 3.26 3.84 0.12
N VAL A 71 3.24 3.39 -1.11
CA VAL A 71 2.34 2.34 -1.57
C VAL A 71 3.17 1.09 -1.83
N ARG A 72 2.68 -0.04 -1.36
CA ARG A 72 3.31 -1.34 -1.63
C ARG A 72 2.36 -2.16 -2.47
N TRP A 73 2.86 -2.66 -3.60
CA TRP A 73 2.11 -3.58 -4.45
C TRP A 73 2.59 -4.99 -4.15
N VAL A 74 1.65 -5.89 -3.99
CA VAL A 74 1.92 -7.29 -3.69
C VAL A 74 1.28 -8.14 -4.79
N TRP A 75 2.10 -8.89 -5.50
CA TRP A 75 1.60 -9.76 -6.57
C TRP A 75 0.94 -10.99 -5.97
N ARG A 76 -0.32 -11.18 -6.32
CA ARG A 76 -1.10 -12.34 -5.85
C ARG A 76 -1.28 -13.37 -6.93
N SER A 77 -0.88 -13.07 -8.17
CA SER A 77 -0.91 -14.04 -9.26
C SER A 77 0.18 -13.67 -10.24
N ALA A 78 0.37 -14.53 -11.25
CA ALA A 78 1.50 -14.44 -12.17
C ALA A 78 1.21 -13.53 -13.35
N ASN A 79 2.27 -13.07 -13.98
CA ASN A 79 2.24 -12.38 -15.27
C ASN A 79 1.66 -10.99 -15.21
N HIS A 80 2.07 -10.23 -14.21
CA HIS A 80 1.61 -8.84 -14.09
C HIS A 80 2.80 -7.89 -13.97
N ASN A 81 2.59 -6.67 -14.44
CA ASN A 81 3.57 -5.61 -14.28
C ASN A 81 2.83 -4.30 -14.01
N ILE A 82 3.58 -3.22 -13.85
CA ILE A 82 3.04 -1.88 -13.67
C ILE A 82 3.68 -0.97 -14.70
N VAL A 83 2.88 -0.50 -15.64
CA VAL A 83 3.35 0.42 -16.67
C VAL A 83 2.60 1.73 -16.50
N VAL A 84 3.33 2.82 -16.30
CA VAL A 84 2.73 4.12 -16.06
C VAL A 84 2.26 4.69 -17.39
N ARG A 85 0.98 5.05 -17.46
CA ARG A 85 0.41 5.61 -18.67
C ARG A 85 0.24 7.12 -18.58
N ASP A 86 0.04 7.65 -17.38
CA ASP A 86 -0.14 9.08 -17.20
C ASP A 86 0.25 9.46 -15.78
N GLN A 87 0.83 10.63 -15.62
CA GLN A 87 1.20 11.12 -14.30
C GLN A 87 1.44 12.62 -14.38
N PRO A 88 1.49 13.31 -13.23
CA PRO A 88 1.76 14.76 -13.25
C PRO A 88 3.10 15.07 -13.89
N ALA A 89 3.19 16.27 -14.47
CA ALA A 89 4.39 16.68 -15.20
C ALA A 89 5.65 16.67 -14.34
N ASP A 90 5.49 16.94 -13.05
CA ASP A 90 6.64 16.98 -12.14
C ASP A 90 6.98 15.62 -11.55
N ALA A 91 6.23 14.58 -11.86
CA ALA A 91 6.49 13.25 -11.35
C ALA A 91 7.32 12.46 -12.34
N ASP A 92 8.05 11.47 -11.84
CA ASP A 92 8.86 10.61 -12.71
C ASP A 92 8.79 9.16 -12.23
N TRP A 93 7.62 8.72 -11.83
CA TRP A 93 7.42 7.35 -11.38
C TRP A 93 7.58 6.41 -12.56
N ALA A 94 8.47 5.44 -12.40
CA ALA A 94 8.78 4.51 -13.49
C ALA A 94 7.92 3.27 -13.49
N GLY A 95 7.17 3.02 -12.42
CA GLY A 95 6.40 1.80 -12.31
C GLY A 95 7.30 0.60 -12.07
N GLU A 96 6.78 -0.57 -12.41
CA GLU A 96 7.52 -1.83 -12.33
C GLU A 96 7.29 -2.55 -13.64
N PRO A 97 8.02 -2.19 -14.70
CA PRO A 97 7.65 -2.60 -16.05
C PRO A 97 8.00 -4.06 -16.40
N ASP A 98 8.85 -4.69 -15.63
CA ASP A 98 9.14 -6.10 -15.87
C ASP A 98 8.00 -6.96 -15.35
N ILE A 99 7.82 -8.13 -15.96
CA ILE A 99 6.75 -9.05 -15.57
C ILE A 99 7.21 -9.84 -14.35
N TYR A 100 6.37 -9.89 -13.33
CA TYR A 100 6.64 -10.63 -12.12
C TYR A 100 5.48 -11.56 -11.79
N HIS A 101 5.71 -12.40 -10.78
CA HIS A 101 4.79 -13.47 -10.42
C HIS A 101 4.42 -13.35 -8.95
N THR A 102 3.63 -14.28 -8.48
CA THR A 102 3.15 -14.33 -7.10
C THR A 102 4.29 -14.08 -6.11
N ASP A 103 3.99 -13.29 -5.09
CA ASP A 103 4.87 -12.96 -3.98
C ASP A 103 5.91 -11.88 -4.27
N HIS A 104 5.95 -11.34 -5.49
CA HIS A 104 6.77 -10.17 -5.76
C HIS A 104 6.17 -8.97 -5.05
N THR A 105 7.01 -8.08 -4.54
CA THR A 105 6.55 -6.83 -3.94
C THR A 105 7.34 -5.67 -4.54
N TYR A 106 6.69 -4.51 -4.54
CA TYR A 106 7.28 -3.30 -5.07
C TYR A 106 6.72 -2.13 -4.28
N GLU A 107 7.55 -1.15 -3.94
CA GLU A 107 7.12 0.02 -3.18
C GLU A 107 7.54 1.29 -3.88
N TYR A 108 6.70 2.30 -3.73
CA TYR A 108 7.02 3.64 -4.22
C TYR A 108 6.34 4.67 -3.33
N THR A 109 7.04 5.76 -3.03
CA THR A 109 6.50 6.85 -2.22
C THR A 109 6.11 7.98 -3.16
N PHE A 110 4.83 8.37 -3.11
CA PHE A 110 4.30 9.40 -4.00
C PHE A 110 4.41 10.76 -3.34
N GLU A 111 5.29 11.61 -3.86
CA GLU A 111 5.51 12.95 -3.30
C GLU A 111 4.80 14.04 -4.07
N VAL A 112 4.45 13.81 -5.32
CA VAL A 112 3.89 14.83 -6.19
C VAL A 112 2.38 14.65 -6.27
N PRO A 113 1.59 15.65 -5.82
CA PRO A 113 0.14 15.56 -5.93
C PRO A 113 -0.32 15.50 -7.38
N GLY A 114 -1.43 14.83 -7.60
CA GLY A 114 -2.03 14.72 -8.91
C GLY A 114 -2.58 13.33 -9.15
N GLU A 115 -2.95 13.08 -10.38
CA GLU A 115 -3.53 11.80 -10.77
C GLU A 115 -2.53 10.98 -11.53
N TYR A 116 -2.46 9.69 -11.18
CA TYR A 116 -1.56 8.74 -11.80
C TYR A 116 -2.40 7.60 -12.36
N HIS A 117 -2.15 7.24 -13.61
CA HIS A 117 -2.84 6.13 -14.25
C HIS A 117 -1.81 5.09 -14.67
N TYR A 118 -2.05 3.85 -14.31
CA TYR A 118 -1.12 2.77 -14.66
C TYR A 118 -1.91 1.52 -15.05
N VAL A 119 -1.22 0.60 -15.68
CA VAL A 119 -1.87 -0.60 -16.20
C VAL A 119 -0.94 -1.78 -16.02
N CYS A 120 -1.51 -2.99 -16.10
CA CYS A 120 -0.75 -4.21 -16.32
C CYS A 120 -0.78 -4.43 -17.83
N GLU A 121 0.37 -4.29 -18.46
CA GLU A 121 0.42 -4.27 -19.91
C GLU A 121 -0.14 -5.52 -20.58
N PRO A 122 0.23 -6.74 -20.14
CA PRO A 122 -0.35 -7.93 -20.78
C PRO A 122 -1.87 -8.05 -20.61
N HIS A 123 -2.46 -7.38 -19.65
CA HIS A 123 -3.88 -7.50 -19.38
C HIS A 123 -4.63 -6.18 -19.52
N GLU A 124 -4.00 -5.18 -20.11
CA GLU A 124 -4.62 -3.88 -20.25
C GLU A 124 -5.93 -3.99 -21.04
N GLY A 125 -5.92 -4.79 -22.09
CA GLY A 125 -7.12 -4.98 -22.89
C GLY A 125 -8.26 -5.70 -22.18
N MET A 126 -7.97 -6.30 -21.03
CA MET A 126 -8.97 -6.95 -20.20
C MET A 126 -9.40 -6.07 -19.03
N GLY A 127 -8.97 -4.81 -19.01
CA GLY A 127 -9.40 -3.89 -17.98
C GLY A 127 -8.48 -3.81 -16.77
N MET A 128 -7.29 -4.36 -16.85
CA MET A 128 -6.35 -4.28 -15.71
C MET A 128 -5.64 -2.94 -15.72
N VAL A 129 -6.37 -1.93 -15.28
CA VAL A 129 -5.92 -0.54 -15.24
C VAL A 129 -6.24 0.00 -13.86
N ALA A 130 -5.55 1.05 -13.45
CA ALA A 130 -5.77 1.58 -12.11
C ALA A 130 -5.40 3.05 -12.02
N ASP A 131 -5.98 3.71 -11.02
CA ASP A 131 -5.70 5.12 -10.77
C ASP A 131 -5.30 5.33 -9.33
N ILE A 132 -4.38 6.25 -9.12
CA ILE A 132 -4.02 6.75 -7.81
C ILE A 132 -4.18 8.26 -7.83
N VAL A 133 -4.83 8.80 -6.80
CA VAL A 133 -4.99 10.23 -6.62
C VAL A 133 -4.16 10.63 -5.41
N VAL A 134 -3.19 11.50 -5.60
CA VAL A 134 -2.32 12.01 -4.53
C VAL A 134 -2.74 13.42 -4.23
N GLU A 135 -3.05 13.69 -2.96
CA GLU A 135 -3.58 14.98 -2.53
C GLU A 135 -2.59 15.82 -1.75
#